data_502fadd6272c2c75e6e8356d59299f94
#
_entry.id   502fadd6272c2c75e6e8356d59299f94
#
_cell.length_a   1.000
_cell.length_b   1.000
_cell.length_c   1.000
_cell.angle_alpha   90.00
_cell.angle_beta   90.00
_cell.angle_gamma   90.00
#
_symmetry.space_group_name_H-M   'P 1'
#
loop_
_entity.id
_entity.type
_entity.pdbx_description
1 polymer ?
#
loop_
_entity_poly.entity_id
_entity_poly.type
_entity_poly.pdbx_seq_one_letter_code
_entity_poly.pdbx_strand_id
1 'polypeptide(L)'
;MRSAARKKSVLLAAATALLAIAAPLAASTTASAASVSTWDKVAHCESTDNWSINTGNGYYGGLQILKSTWDAYGGTRYASYPHQATKQQQILTAEKILAGQGAGAWGSCGAAAGLAYDHADPYPSGPSYPSPASLADGTLVKSPNGPAVKVMVKGAGIPVAGSDVTPDHYDLARIVLIEDAAFNGLASTPPAGTVVHDQAGGAGRYVIIGGAALHIGADDWTANGYDTLPDMGVPTAWLQAAAAKAPANGTVVLDQSGKDPNRYVIVNGTAVHISAPEWTANGYDQRAEMGVPTSWLAAAAAKQLVNGTIVKSAADPTVYVMAGGKAVTLSYADFTGLGYDKRPLEVVPGEWLHAAAARTAPADGTMVLAQGDPTVWQVTGGKKRAMTEAEFG
;
A
#
# COMPACT_ATOMS: atom_id res chain seq x y z
N MET A 1 -34.55 -69.78 8.97
CA MET A 1 -34.87 -68.60 9.78
C MET A 1 -33.75 -67.63 9.68
N ARG A 2 -33.92 -66.58 8.85
CA ARG A 2 -32.87 -65.54 8.62
C ARG A 2 -33.42 -64.24 9.17
N SER A 3 -32.78 -63.74 10.22
CA SER A 3 -33.07 -62.42 10.84
C SER A 3 -32.45 -61.31 10.03
N ALA A 4 -33.26 -60.36 9.58
CA ALA A 4 -32.82 -59.20 8.86
C ALA A 4 -32.54 -58.03 9.85
N ALA A 5 -31.28 -57.64 9.94
CA ALA A 5 -30.87 -56.46 10.69
C ALA A 5 -31.18 -55.20 9.91
N ARG A 6 -32.06 -54.34 10.43
CA ARG A 6 -32.37 -53.00 9.91
C ARG A 6 -31.23 -52.06 10.29
N LYS A 7 -30.54 -51.52 9.29
CA LYS A 7 -29.62 -50.38 9.44
C LYS A 7 -30.46 -49.07 9.62
N LYS A 8 -30.37 -48.47 10.76
CA LYS A 8 -30.90 -47.10 10.99
C LYS A 8 -29.89 -46.08 10.43
N SER A 9 -30.32 -45.41 9.37
CA SER A 9 -29.62 -44.25 8.84
C SER A 9 -29.89 -43.05 9.74
N VAL A 10 -28.87 -42.51 10.37
CA VAL A 10 -28.91 -41.26 11.12
C VAL A 10 -28.66 -40.15 10.11
N LEU A 11 -29.65 -39.38 9.75
CA LEU A 11 -29.51 -38.12 9.03
C LEU A 11 -28.94 -37.10 10.02
N LEU A 12 -27.67 -36.69 9.79
CA LEU A 12 -27.09 -35.56 10.46
C LEU A 12 -27.52 -34.29 9.69
N ALA A 13 -28.45 -33.55 10.23
CA ALA A 13 -28.82 -32.26 9.71
C ALA A 13 -27.75 -31.25 10.10
N ALA A 14 -26.93 -30.84 9.13
CA ALA A 14 -26.00 -29.72 9.28
C ALA A 14 -26.82 -28.42 9.31
N ALA A 15 -26.99 -27.85 10.48
CA ALA A 15 -27.50 -26.51 10.64
C ALA A 15 -26.40 -25.51 10.27
N THR A 16 -26.48 -24.95 9.05
CA THR A 16 -25.66 -23.81 8.66
C THR A 16 -26.16 -22.59 9.43
N ALA A 17 -25.47 -22.24 10.50
CA ALA A 17 -25.65 -20.94 11.15
C ALA A 17 -25.09 -19.86 10.22
N LEU A 18 -25.98 -19.13 9.53
CA LEU A 18 -25.62 -17.84 8.91
C LEU A 18 -25.26 -16.89 10.06
N LEU A 19 -23.96 -16.65 10.25
CA LEU A 19 -23.48 -15.52 11.02
C LEU A 19 -23.78 -14.27 10.18
N ALA A 20 -24.90 -13.61 10.46
CA ALA A 20 -25.12 -12.25 10.00
C ALA A 20 -24.09 -11.37 10.71
N ILE A 21 -23.03 -11.01 10.00
CA ILE A 21 -22.13 -9.93 10.41
C ILE A 21 -22.98 -8.67 10.29
N ALA A 22 -23.58 -8.24 11.39
CA ALA A 22 -24.11 -6.90 11.53
C ALA A 22 -22.88 -5.95 11.45
N ALA A 23 -22.63 -5.41 10.26
CA ALA A 23 -21.79 -4.22 10.15
C ALA A 23 -22.40 -3.19 11.12
N PRO A 24 -21.60 -2.58 12.01
CA PRO A 24 -22.11 -1.46 12.78
C PRO A 24 -22.55 -0.42 11.74
N LEU A 25 -23.84 -0.11 11.70
CA LEU A 25 -24.29 1.15 11.15
C LEU A 25 -23.46 2.17 11.93
N ALA A 26 -22.45 2.76 11.30
CA ALA A 26 -21.90 4.01 11.76
C ALA A 26 -23.11 4.95 11.80
N ALA A 27 -23.65 5.13 13.00
CA ALA A 27 -24.57 6.22 13.24
C ALA A 27 -23.79 7.45 12.75
N SER A 28 -24.22 8.04 11.65
CA SER A 28 -23.79 9.36 11.25
C SER A 28 -24.18 10.21 12.46
N THR A 29 -23.22 10.46 13.36
CA THR A 29 -23.35 11.52 14.32
C THR A 29 -23.53 12.75 13.44
N THR A 30 -24.75 13.26 13.38
CA THR A 30 -24.98 14.59 12.82
C THR A 30 -23.95 15.46 13.50
N ALA A 31 -22.95 15.91 12.74
CA ALA A 31 -21.93 16.80 13.28
C ALA A 31 -22.69 17.95 13.94
N SER A 32 -22.49 18.13 15.25
CA SER A 32 -23.05 19.26 15.95
C SER A 32 -22.37 20.47 15.33
N ALA A 33 -23.08 21.23 14.53
CA ALA A 33 -22.63 22.43 13.85
C ALA A 33 -23.64 23.55 14.14
N ALA A 34 -23.25 24.80 13.94
CA ALA A 34 -24.19 25.90 14.05
C ALA A 34 -23.87 27.00 13.05
N SER A 35 -24.88 27.61 12.45
CA SER A 35 -24.75 28.68 11.48
C SER A 35 -23.97 29.88 12.02
N VAL A 36 -23.36 30.67 11.13
CA VAL A 36 -22.70 31.93 11.49
C VAL A 36 -23.64 32.84 12.29
N SER A 37 -24.95 32.89 11.93
CA SER A 37 -25.91 33.68 12.61
C SER A 37 -26.18 33.24 14.06
N THR A 38 -26.08 31.95 14.35
CA THR A 38 -26.17 31.41 15.71
C THR A 38 -24.90 31.76 16.51
N TRP A 39 -23.72 31.62 15.89
CA TRP A 39 -22.46 32.03 16.49
C TRP A 39 -22.41 33.54 16.76
N ASP A 40 -23.03 34.37 15.92
CA ASP A 40 -23.15 35.81 16.17
C ASP A 40 -24.00 36.10 17.41
N LYS A 41 -25.08 35.37 17.61
CA LYS A 41 -25.89 35.50 18.83
C LYS A 41 -25.10 35.12 20.09
N VAL A 42 -24.26 34.05 19.99
CA VAL A 42 -23.36 33.67 21.09
C VAL A 42 -22.35 34.78 21.35
N ALA A 43 -21.69 35.30 20.32
CA ALA A 43 -20.72 36.39 20.44
C ALA A 43 -21.34 37.67 20.98
N HIS A 44 -22.55 38.01 20.58
CA HIS A 44 -23.31 39.15 21.13
C HIS A 44 -23.50 39.02 22.64
N CYS A 45 -23.89 37.84 23.11
CA CYS A 45 -24.07 37.55 24.52
C CYS A 45 -22.75 37.54 25.31
N GLU A 46 -21.69 36.93 24.75
CA GLU A 46 -20.41 36.72 25.44
C GLU A 46 -19.51 37.97 25.45
N SER A 47 -19.51 38.77 24.39
CA SER A 47 -18.54 39.83 24.17
C SER A 47 -19.09 41.11 23.55
N THR A 48 -20.40 41.20 23.38
CA THR A 48 -21.05 42.32 22.66
C THR A 48 -20.48 42.47 21.25
N ASP A 49 -20.30 41.33 20.55
CA ASP A 49 -19.76 41.23 19.19
C ASP A 49 -18.29 41.64 19.02
N ASN A 50 -17.55 41.75 20.11
CA ASN A 50 -16.13 42.13 20.05
C ASN A 50 -15.22 40.91 19.86
N TRP A 51 -15.00 40.55 18.61
CA TRP A 51 -14.16 39.39 18.24
C TRP A 51 -12.69 39.53 18.64
N SER A 52 -12.21 40.73 18.97
CA SER A 52 -10.81 40.98 19.38
C SER A 52 -10.67 41.26 20.90
N ILE A 53 -11.72 40.98 21.69
CA ILE A 53 -11.73 41.31 23.12
C ILE A 53 -10.69 40.47 23.89
N ASN A 54 -9.95 41.18 24.76
CA ASN A 54 -9.06 40.61 25.75
C ASN A 54 -9.07 41.54 26.99
N THR A 55 -9.82 41.18 28.00
CA THR A 55 -9.93 41.96 29.26
C THR A 55 -8.99 41.45 30.34
N GLY A 56 -8.20 40.44 30.09
CA GLY A 56 -7.31 39.79 31.06
C GLY A 56 -8.01 38.84 32.04
N ASN A 57 -9.30 38.52 31.83
CA ASN A 57 -10.07 37.60 32.66
C ASN A 57 -9.80 36.09 32.35
N GLY A 58 -8.89 35.80 31.42
CA GLY A 58 -8.55 34.44 30.99
C GLY A 58 -9.39 33.93 29.83
N TYR A 59 -10.44 34.65 29.40
CA TYR A 59 -11.26 34.35 28.23
C TYR A 59 -10.98 35.33 27.11
N TYR A 60 -11.00 34.86 25.87
CA TYR A 60 -10.51 35.62 24.74
C TYR A 60 -11.44 35.55 23.54
N GLY A 61 -11.51 36.63 22.79
CA GLY A 61 -12.21 36.72 21.52
C GLY A 61 -13.74 36.78 21.65
N GLY A 62 -14.42 36.86 20.52
CA GLY A 62 -15.87 37.03 20.44
C GLY A 62 -16.67 35.96 21.17
N LEU A 63 -16.14 34.75 21.24
CA LEU A 63 -16.80 33.59 21.85
C LEU A 63 -16.27 33.25 23.26
N GLN A 64 -15.45 34.09 23.86
CA GLN A 64 -14.89 33.97 25.21
C GLN A 64 -14.30 32.59 25.47
N ILE A 65 -13.37 32.15 24.60
CA ILE A 65 -12.71 30.85 24.69
C ILE A 65 -11.48 30.92 25.59
N LEU A 66 -11.34 29.96 26.52
CA LEU A 66 -10.12 29.78 27.33
C LEU A 66 -8.92 29.43 26.44
N LYS A 67 -7.73 29.93 26.80
CA LYS A 67 -6.48 29.63 26.08
C LYS A 67 -6.23 28.10 26.00
N SER A 68 -6.43 27.38 27.10
CA SER A 68 -6.25 25.91 27.14
C SER A 68 -7.22 25.18 26.22
N THR A 69 -8.47 25.65 26.15
CA THR A 69 -9.48 25.06 25.23
C THR A 69 -9.12 25.40 23.80
N TRP A 70 -8.68 26.63 23.51
CA TRP A 70 -8.19 26.98 22.18
C TRP A 70 -7.07 26.08 21.69
N ASP A 71 -6.10 25.77 22.53
CA ASP A 71 -4.98 24.90 22.24
C ASP A 71 -5.46 23.44 22.01
N ALA A 72 -6.29 22.93 22.90
CA ALA A 72 -6.78 21.56 22.85
C ALA A 72 -7.60 21.26 21.59
N TYR A 73 -8.32 22.25 21.07
CA TYR A 73 -9.15 22.10 19.85
C TYR A 73 -8.47 22.63 18.58
N GLY A 74 -7.14 22.85 18.65
CA GLY A 74 -6.32 23.15 17.48
C GLY A 74 -6.46 24.58 16.96
N GLY A 75 -6.90 25.53 17.79
CA GLY A 75 -6.98 26.94 17.46
C GLY A 75 -5.61 27.58 17.20
N THR A 76 -4.56 27.04 17.82
CA THR A 76 -3.16 27.52 17.65
C THR A 76 -2.68 27.45 16.19
N ARG A 77 -3.32 26.66 15.33
CA ARG A 77 -3.05 26.66 13.88
C ARG A 77 -3.36 28.01 13.21
N TYR A 78 -4.21 28.82 13.83
CA TYR A 78 -4.63 30.12 13.32
C TYR A 78 -3.93 31.29 14.03
N ALA A 79 -3.91 31.27 15.37
CA ALA A 79 -3.27 32.31 16.19
C ALA A 79 -2.95 31.76 17.58
N SER A 80 -1.99 32.37 18.28
CA SER A 80 -1.62 31.99 19.65
C SER A 80 -2.77 32.12 20.65
N TYR A 81 -3.67 33.08 20.43
CA TYR A 81 -4.83 33.34 21.28
C TYR A 81 -6.09 33.57 20.43
N PRO A 82 -7.31 33.24 20.93
CA PRO A 82 -8.55 33.40 20.18
C PRO A 82 -8.76 34.83 19.65
N HIS A 83 -8.53 35.88 20.47
CA HIS A 83 -8.73 37.28 20.11
C HIS A 83 -7.82 37.79 18.97
N GLN A 84 -6.78 37.04 18.65
CA GLN A 84 -5.84 37.32 17.54
C GLN A 84 -6.27 36.66 16.23
N ALA A 85 -7.20 35.70 16.30
CA ALA A 85 -7.74 35.02 15.16
C ALA A 85 -8.93 35.80 14.56
N THR A 86 -9.16 35.60 13.25
CA THR A 86 -10.35 36.16 12.59
C THR A 86 -11.63 35.56 13.16
N LYS A 87 -12.78 36.25 13.01
CA LYS A 87 -14.11 35.72 13.36
C LYS A 87 -14.32 34.30 12.81
N GLN A 88 -14.04 34.10 11.53
CA GLN A 88 -14.17 32.80 10.90
C GLN A 88 -13.32 31.71 11.58
N GLN A 89 -12.08 32.02 11.90
CA GLN A 89 -11.17 31.09 12.56
C GLN A 89 -11.60 30.75 13.98
N GLN A 90 -12.15 31.74 14.71
CA GLN A 90 -12.75 31.51 16.02
C GLN A 90 -13.96 30.58 15.92
N ILE A 91 -14.87 30.83 14.99
CA ILE A 91 -16.05 29.96 14.75
C ILE A 91 -15.62 28.57 14.37
N LEU A 92 -14.67 28.39 13.43
CA LEU A 92 -14.18 27.06 13.02
C LEU A 92 -13.54 26.26 14.17
N THR A 93 -12.95 26.93 15.14
CA THR A 93 -12.45 26.28 16.36
C THR A 93 -13.60 25.99 17.33
N ALA A 94 -14.55 26.89 17.44
CA ALA A 94 -15.74 26.73 18.27
C ALA A 94 -16.61 25.56 17.81
N GLU A 95 -16.73 25.31 16.52
CA GLU A 95 -17.39 24.11 15.96
C GLU A 95 -16.78 22.82 16.51
N LYS A 96 -15.47 22.74 16.62
CA LYS A 96 -14.79 21.58 17.22
C LYS A 96 -15.05 21.47 18.72
N ILE A 97 -15.09 22.60 19.43
CA ILE A 97 -15.44 22.65 20.85
C ILE A 97 -16.90 22.19 21.01
N LEU A 98 -17.80 22.66 20.16
CA LEU A 98 -19.20 22.26 20.15
C LEU A 98 -19.37 20.75 19.94
N ALA A 99 -18.64 20.18 18.98
CA ALA A 99 -18.63 18.75 18.73
C ALA A 99 -18.07 17.91 19.90
N GLY A 100 -17.08 18.45 20.64
CA GLY A 100 -16.43 17.74 21.73
C GLY A 100 -17.06 17.96 23.13
N GLN A 101 -17.56 19.15 23.40
CA GLN A 101 -18.06 19.55 24.71
C GLN A 101 -19.58 19.82 24.71
N GLY A 102 -20.19 19.92 23.53
CA GLY A 102 -21.59 20.29 23.38
C GLY A 102 -21.88 21.77 23.59
N ALA A 103 -23.13 22.17 23.36
CA ALA A 103 -23.59 23.56 23.48
C ALA A 103 -23.42 24.15 24.91
N GLY A 104 -23.33 23.28 25.91
CA GLY A 104 -23.10 23.67 27.32
C GLY A 104 -21.79 24.41 27.57
N ALA A 105 -20.80 24.33 26.64
CA ALA A 105 -19.54 25.05 26.72
C ALA A 105 -19.74 26.58 26.82
N TRP A 106 -20.86 27.10 26.28
CA TRP A 106 -21.23 28.54 26.34
C TRP A 106 -22.41 28.81 27.29
N GLY A 107 -22.75 27.85 28.17
CA GLY A 107 -23.73 28.03 29.23
C GLY A 107 -25.04 28.69 28.78
N SER A 108 -25.44 29.79 29.46
CA SER A 108 -26.67 30.54 29.15
C SER A 108 -26.65 31.22 27.78
N CYS A 109 -25.50 31.68 27.32
CA CYS A 109 -25.35 32.30 26.00
C CYS A 109 -25.59 31.32 24.88
N GLY A 110 -25.01 30.09 24.98
CA GLY A 110 -25.26 29.01 24.02
C GLY A 110 -26.74 28.58 23.98
N ALA A 111 -27.35 28.46 25.15
CA ALA A 111 -28.78 28.13 25.25
C ALA A 111 -29.68 29.22 24.63
N ALA A 112 -29.43 30.52 24.97
CA ALA A 112 -30.18 31.63 24.43
C ALA A 112 -30.04 31.79 22.91
N ALA A 113 -28.86 31.47 22.36
CA ALA A 113 -28.59 31.48 20.93
C ALA A 113 -29.26 30.30 20.16
N GLY A 114 -29.72 29.27 20.86
CA GLY A 114 -30.27 28.05 20.24
C GLY A 114 -29.17 27.12 19.73
N LEU A 115 -27.95 27.19 20.26
CA LEU A 115 -26.78 26.50 19.78
C LEU A 115 -26.95 24.95 19.71
N ALA A 116 -27.72 24.38 20.64
CA ALA A 116 -28.00 22.93 20.65
C ALA A 116 -28.96 22.44 19.55
N TYR A 117 -29.66 23.36 18.90
CA TYR A 117 -30.73 23.05 17.93
C TYR A 117 -30.39 23.50 16.51
N ASP A 118 -29.35 24.27 16.32
CA ASP A 118 -28.85 24.66 15.00
C ASP A 118 -27.84 23.62 14.53
N HIS A 119 -28.08 23.06 13.36
CA HIS A 119 -27.22 22.03 12.75
C HIS A 119 -26.69 22.50 11.38
N ALA A 120 -26.81 23.78 11.07
CA ALA A 120 -26.31 24.34 9.82
C ALA A 120 -24.81 24.56 9.90
N ASP A 121 -24.08 24.11 8.90
CA ASP A 121 -22.64 24.40 8.76
C ASP A 121 -22.44 25.94 8.67
N PRO A 122 -21.63 26.58 9.53
CA PRO A 122 -21.41 28.04 9.53
C PRO A 122 -20.70 28.50 8.24
N TYR A 123 -19.89 27.64 7.68
CA TYR A 123 -19.18 27.86 6.45
C TYR A 123 -19.34 26.60 5.61
N PRO A 124 -20.52 26.42 4.97
CA PRO A 124 -20.82 25.24 4.19
C PRO A 124 -19.62 24.94 3.33
N SER A 125 -19.14 23.72 3.52
CA SER A 125 -17.86 23.23 2.99
C SER A 125 -17.59 23.86 1.65
N GLY A 126 -16.39 24.37 1.52
CA GLY A 126 -15.90 24.96 0.29
C GLY A 126 -16.20 24.08 -0.92
N PRO A 127 -15.87 24.44 -2.12
CA PRO A 127 -16.40 23.82 -3.32
C PRO A 127 -16.48 22.30 -3.17
N SER A 128 -17.64 21.71 -3.45
CA SER A 128 -17.83 20.26 -3.42
C SER A 128 -16.81 19.64 -4.37
N TYR A 129 -15.82 18.98 -3.80
CA TYR A 129 -14.80 18.31 -4.60
C TYR A 129 -15.34 16.98 -5.14
N PRO A 130 -15.05 16.63 -6.40
CA PRO A 130 -15.48 15.36 -6.95
C PRO A 130 -14.80 14.20 -6.21
N SER A 131 -15.52 13.08 -6.12
CA SER A 131 -14.94 11.83 -5.63
C SER A 131 -13.91 11.30 -6.64
N PRO A 132 -12.74 10.79 -6.20
CA PRO A 132 -11.79 10.14 -7.10
C PRO A 132 -12.40 9.04 -7.98
N ALA A 133 -13.39 8.31 -7.47
CA ALA A 133 -14.08 7.24 -8.19
C ALA A 133 -14.88 7.74 -9.42
N SER A 134 -15.20 9.04 -9.48
CA SER A 134 -15.90 9.64 -10.63
C SER A 134 -14.96 10.22 -11.66
N LEU A 135 -13.65 10.20 -11.43
CA LEU A 135 -12.66 10.80 -12.32
C LEU A 135 -12.17 9.80 -13.36
N ALA A 136 -12.06 10.26 -14.58
CA ALA A 136 -11.51 9.46 -15.67
C ALA A 136 -9.99 9.24 -15.50
N ASP A 137 -9.50 8.14 -16.06
CA ASP A 137 -8.06 7.90 -16.21
C ASP A 137 -7.41 9.08 -16.97
N GLY A 138 -6.19 9.45 -16.58
CA GLY A 138 -5.46 10.60 -17.11
C GLY A 138 -5.81 11.94 -16.44
N THR A 139 -6.83 12.00 -15.57
CA THR A 139 -7.17 13.22 -14.83
C THR A 139 -6.05 13.57 -13.84
N LEU A 140 -5.55 14.80 -13.90
CA LEU A 140 -4.65 15.32 -12.88
C LEU A 140 -5.42 15.76 -11.65
N VAL A 141 -4.99 15.31 -10.49
CA VAL A 141 -5.61 15.64 -9.21
C VAL A 141 -4.62 16.25 -8.24
N LYS A 142 -5.12 17.11 -7.39
CA LYS A 142 -4.33 17.80 -6.36
C LYS A 142 -5.18 18.00 -5.10
N SER A 143 -4.53 17.97 -3.94
CA SER A 143 -5.11 18.45 -2.70
C SER A 143 -5.12 19.99 -2.70
N PRO A 144 -6.19 20.65 -2.19
CA PRO A 144 -6.20 22.11 -2.04
C PRO A 144 -5.07 22.64 -1.16
N ASN A 145 -4.60 21.84 -0.20
CA ASN A 145 -3.66 22.24 0.84
C ASN A 145 -2.22 21.76 0.60
N GLY A 146 -1.94 21.11 -0.54
CA GLY A 146 -0.61 20.56 -0.83
C GLY A 146 -0.12 20.87 -2.25
N PRO A 147 1.20 20.89 -2.49
CA PRO A 147 1.77 21.12 -3.82
C PRO A 147 1.75 19.88 -4.72
N ALA A 148 1.61 18.68 -4.13
CA ALA A 148 1.73 17.42 -4.87
C ALA A 148 0.60 17.22 -5.88
N VAL A 149 0.96 16.72 -7.06
CA VAL A 149 0.03 16.37 -8.15
C VAL A 149 0.12 14.86 -8.39
N LYS A 150 -1.03 14.25 -8.68
CA LYS A 150 -1.12 12.85 -9.10
C LYS A 150 -1.93 12.76 -10.39
N VAL A 151 -1.65 11.77 -11.22
CA VAL A 151 -2.51 11.41 -12.36
C VAL A 151 -3.32 10.17 -12.02
N MET A 152 -4.60 10.17 -12.34
CA MET A 152 -5.49 9.04 -12.09
C MET A 152 -5.23 7.93 -13.11
N VAL A 153 -5.00 6.70 -12.64
CA VAL A 153 -4.82 5.50 -13.48
C VAL A 153 -5.54 4.33 -12.80
N LYS A 154 -6.66 3.89 -13.36
CA LYS A 154 -7.49 2.80 -12.84
C LYS A 154 -7.81 2.96 -11.34
N GLY A 155 -8.17 4.19 -10.95
CA GLY A 155 -8.51 4.54 -9.57
C GLY A 155 -7.30 4.79 -8.65
N ALA A 156 -6.08 4.52 -9.10
CA ALA A 156 -4.87 4.90 -8.37
C ALA A 156 -4.44 6.33 -8.72
N GLY A 157 -3.80 7.02 -7.77
CA GLY A 157 -3.22 8.34 -7.97
C GLY A 157 -1.70 8.25 -8.10
N ILE A 158 -1.19 8.24 -9.31
CA ILE A 158 0.23 8.09 -9.60
C ILE A 158 0.94 9.44 -9.43
N PRO A 159 1.97 9.53 -8.58
CA PRO A 159 2.68 10.79 -8.37
C PRO A 159 3.31 11.32 -9.67
N VAL A 160 3.10 12.60 -9.93
CA VAL A 160 3.74 13.33 -11.04
C VAL A 160 4.91 14.11 -10.46
N ALA A 161 6.13 13.77 -10.88
CA ALA A 161 7.31 14.54 -10.49
C ALA A 161 7.40 15.85 -11.28
N GLY A 162 8.05 16.86 -10.70
CA GLY A 162 8.22 18.14 -11.40
C GLY A 162 8.95 18.01 -12.76
N SER A 163 9.84 17.03 -12.89
CA SER A 163 10.53 16.69 -14.14
C SER A 163 9.60 16.14 -15.23
N ASP A 164 8.45 15.57 -14.85
CA ASP A 164 7.48 15.00 -15.79
C ASP A 164 6.50 16.06 -16.32
N VAL A 165 6.45 17.24 -15.66
CA VAL A 165 5.55 18.32 -16.05
C VAL A 165 6.16 19.08 -17.21
N THR A 166 5.62 18.84 -18.40
CA THR A 166 5.95 19.59 -19.61
C THR A 166 4.66 20.06 -20.28
N PRO A 167 4.68 21.11 -21.11
CA PRO A 167 3.47 21.60 -21.77
C PRO A 167 2.71 20.54 -22.57
N ASP A 168 3.42 19.53 -23.07
CA ASP A 168 2.87 18.51 -23.96
C ASP A 168 2.35 17.25 -23.23
N HIS A 169 2.68 17.07 -21.93
CA HIS A 169 2.36 15.82 -21.23
C HIS A 169 1.39 15.99 -20.06
N TYR A 170 1.57 17.00 -19.22
CA TYR A 170 0.69 17.25 -18.07
C TYR A 170 0.28 18.72 -18.02
N ASP A 171 -0.93 19.02 -18.50
CA ASP A 171 -1.49 20.38 -18.46
C ASP A 171 -1.98 20.71 -17.05
N LEU A 172 -1.16 21.41 -16.28
CA LEU A 172 -1.50 21.81 -14.91
C LEU A 172 -2.69 22.77 -14.83
N ALA A 173 -3.12 23.38 -15.94
CA ALA A 173 -4.33 24.21 -15.97
C ALA A 173 -5.61 23.39 -15.82
N ARG A 174 -5.55 22.08 -16.06
CA ARG A 174 -6.68 21.15 -15.96
C ARG A 174 -6.70 20.33 -14.67
N ILE A 175 -5.95 20.74 -13.65
CA ILE A 175 -5.92 20.05 -12.38
C ILE A 175 -7.30 20.11 -11.72
N VAL A 176 -7.80 18.95 -11.31
CA VAL A 176 -9.00 18.80 -10.48
C VAL A 176 -8.60 18.76 -9.01
N LEU A 177 -9.20 19.63 -8.22
CA LEU A 177 -9.02 19.57 -6.77
C LEU A 177 -9.92 18.46 -6.20
N ILE A 178 -9.38 17.65 -5.30
CA ILE A 178 -10.10 16.63 -4.53
C ILE A 178 -9.81 16.80 -3.04
N GLU A 179 -10.68 16.28 -2.19
CA GLU A 179 -10.52 16.35 -0.73
C GLU A 179 -9.16 15.80 -0.27
N ASP A 180 -8.54 16.43 0.72
CA ASP A 180 -7.23 16.03 1.26
C ASP A 180 -7.20 14.57 1.69
N ALA A 181 -8.23 14.11 2.39
CA ALA A 181 -8.34 12.72 2.82
C ALA A 181 -8.41 11.76 1.63
N ALA A 182 -9.19 12.10 0.61
CA ALA A 182 -9.31 11.35 -0.63
C ALA A 182 -7.98 11.30 -1.41
N PHE A 183 -7.28 12.45 -1.53
CA PHE A 183 -5.99 12.55 -2.19
C PHE A 183 -4.93 11.68 -1.52
N ASN A 184 -4.86 11.73 -0.18
CA ASN A 184 -3.90 10.96 0.60
C ASN A 184 -4.24 9.45 0.65
N GLY A 185 -5.52 9.10 0.51
CA GLY A 185 -5.99 7.71 0.46
C GLY A 185 -5.84 7.02 -0.89
N LEU A 186 -5.47 7.74 -1.97
CA LEU A 186 -5.25 7.13 -3.28
C LEU A 186 -4.08 6.15 -3.24
N ALA A 187 -4.29 4.94 -3.72
CA ALA A 187 -3.20 4.00 -3.98
C ALA A 187 -2.19 4.62 -4.94
N SER A 188 -0.90 4.42 -4.69
CA SER A 188 0.18 4.96 -5.52
C SER A 188 0.61 4.03 -6.67
N THR A 189 -0.09 2.91 -6.82
CA THR A 189 0.18 1.90 -7.84
C THR A 189 -1.14 1.44 -8.45
N PRO A 190 -1.26 1.38 -9.77
CA PRO A 190 -2.44 0.85 -10.44
C PRO A 190 -2.69 -0.62 -10.06
N PRO A 191 -3.93 -1.12 -10.20
CA PRO A 191 -4.23 -2.53 -10.02
C PRO A 191 -3.36 -3.44 -10.89
N ALA A 192 -3.11 -4.66 -10.40
CA ALA A 192 -2.41 -5.67 -11.18
C ALA A 192 -3.12 -5.95 -12.52
N GLY A 193 -2.35 -6.23 -13.57
CA GLY A 193 -2.85 -6.41 -14.93
C GLY A 193 -3.05 -5.10 -15.71
N THR A 194 -2.89 -3.92 -15.10
CA THR A 194 -2.93 -2.65 -15.84
C THR A 194 -1.74 -2.54 -16.78
N VAL A 195 -2.02 -2.26 -18.06
CA VAL A 195 -0.99 -1.98 -19.05
C VAL A 195 -0.67 -0.49 -19.03
N VAL A 196 0.62 -0.16 -19.00
CA VAL A 196 1.09 1.22 -18.92
C VAL A 196 2.25 1.49 -19.89
N HIS A 197 2.39 2.75 -20.29
CA HIS A 197 3.54 3.24 -21.04
C HIS A 197 4.03 4.57 -20.46
N ASP A 198 5.22 4.99 -20.88
CA ASP A 198 5.77 6.29 -20.54
C ASP A 198 4.98 7.40 -21.26
N GLN A 199 4.35 8.29 -20.51
CA GLN A 199 3.60 9.43 -21.06
C GLN A 199 4.50 10.35 -21.88
N ALA A 200 5.78 10.45 -21.55
CA ALA A 200 6.73 11.29 -22.30
C ALA A 200 7.13 10.71 -23.67
N GLY A 201 6.68 9.51 -23.96
CA GLY A 201 6.96 8.81 -25.22
C GLY A 201 7.89 7.63 -25.00
N GLY A 202 8.01 6.80 -26.02
CA GLY A 202 8.77 5.56 -25.97
C GLY A 202 7.93 4.35 -26.39
N ALA A 203 8.59 3.37 -26.99
CA ALA A 203 7.89 2.18 -27.49
C ALA A 203 7.62 1.13 -26.40
N GLY A 204 8.20 1.30 -25.20
CA GLY A 204 8.10 0.32 -24.10
C GLY A 204 6.68 0.28 -23.53
N ARG A 205 6.16 -0.94 -23.40
CA ARG A 205 4.90 -1.24 -22.71
C ARG A 205 5.19 -2.12 -21.51
N TYR A 206 4.40 -1.94 -20.46
CA TYR A 206 4.62 -2.65 -19.20
C TYR A 206 3.26 -3.09 -18.64
N VAL A 207 3.25 -4.21 -17.93
CA VAL A 207 2.11 -4.64 -17.14
C VAL A 207 2.45 -4.54 -15.66
N ILE A 208 1.52 -4.04 -14.86
CA ILE A 208 1.70 -3.91 -13.41
C ILE A 208 1.40 -5.24 -12.72
N ILE A 209 2.38 -5.79 -12.02
CA ILE A 209 2.26 -7.03 -11.28
C ILE A 209 2.92 -6.87 -9.90
N GLY A 210 2.17 -7.08 -8.82
CA GLY A 210 2.71 -7.02 -7.45
C GLY A 210 3.47 -5.74 -7.13
N GLY A 211 3.06 -4.61 -7.72
CA GLY A 211 3.69 -3.29 -7.53
C GLY A 211 4.92 -3.01 -8.39
N ALA A 212 5.33 -3.95 -9.25
CA ALA A 212 6.36 -3.78 -10.27
C ALA A 212 5.75 -3.52 -11.65
N ALA A 213 6.48 -2.83 -12.53
CA ALA A 213 6.15 -2.68 -13.94
C ALA A 213 7.01 -3.66 -14.76
N LEU A 214 6.40 -4.71 -15.28
CA LEU A 214 7.09 -5.74 -16.05
C LEU A 214 7.04 -5.37 -17.54
N HIS A 215 8.19 -5.29 -18.19
CA HIS A 215 8.28 -4.98 -19.61
C HIS A 215 7.59 -6.07 -20.45
N ILE A 216 6.76 -5.65 -21.39
CA ILE A 216 6.09 -6.51 -22.36
C ILE A 216 6.95 -6.50 -23.62
N GLY A 217 7.54 -7.65 -23.96
CA GLY A 217 8.29 -7.81 -25.20
C GLY A 217 7.38 -7.68 -26.43
N ALA A 218 7.97 -7.33 -27.59
CA ALA A 218 7.21 -7.20 -28.82
C ALA A 218 6.45 -8.49 -29.18
N ASP A 219 7.08 -9.62 -28.98
CA ASP A 219 6.47 -10.94 -29.23
C ASP A 219 5.35 -11.28 -28.23
N ASP A 220 5.39 -10.71 -27.03
CA ASP A 220 4.37 -10.93 -25.99
C ASP A 220 3.14 -10.03 -26.20
N TRP A 221 3.28 -8.89 -26.87
CA TRP A 221 2.25 -7.87 -26.98
C TRP A 221 0.91 -8.43 -27.48
N THR A 222 0.93 -9.05 -28.66
CA THR A 222 -0.26 -9.68 -29.22
C THR A 222 -0.45 -11.12 -28.75
N ALA A 223 0.64 -11.90 -28.59
CA ALA A 223 0.56 -13.29 -28.19
C ALA A 223 -0.07 -13.51 -26.80
N ASN A 224 0.07 -12.52 -25.91
CA ASN A 224 -0.48 -12.56 -24.56
C ASN A 224 -1.76 -11.70 -24.41
N GLY A 225 -2.27 -11.13 -25.51
CA GLY A 225 -3.51 -10.36 -25.53
C GLY A 225 -3.41 -8.97 -24.89
N TYR A 226 -2.21 -8.45 -24.66
CA TYR A 226 -2.03 -7.12 -24.06
C TYR A 226 -2.51 -5.98 -25.00
N ASP A 227 -2.48 -6.21 -26.31
CA ASP A 227 -2.97 -5.29 -27.34
C ASP A 227 -4.48 -5.02 -27.28
N THR A 228 -5.22 -5.87 -26.57
CA THR A 228 -6.66 -5.71 -26.35
C THR A 228 -7.00 -4.90 -25.10
N LEU A 229 -6.00 -4.61 -24.26
CA LEU A 229 -6.18 -3.90 -23.00
C LEU A 229 -5.96 -2.39 -23.18
N PRO A 230 -6.66 -1.54 -22.39
CA PRO A 230 -6.36 -0.13 -22.33
C PRO A 230 -4.91 0.14 -21.92
N ASP A 231 -4.19 0.92 -22.72
CA ASP A 231 -2.79 1.29 -22.50
C ASP A 231 -2.76 2.71 -21.88
N MET A 232 -2.29 2.80 -20.62
CA MET A 232 -2.35 4.01 -19.82
C MET A 232 -1.01 4.74 -19.75
N GLY A 233 -1.00 6.04 -20.08
CA GLY A 233 0.18 6.89 -19.89
C GLY A 233 0.44 7.15 -18.41
N VAL A 234 1.69 6.94 -17.97
CA VAL A 234 2.15 7.21 -16.60
C VAL A 234 3.41 8.08 -16.58
N PRO A 235 3.70 8.80 -15.47
CA PRO A 235 4.91 9.61 -15.35
C PRO A 235 6.19 8.78 -15.49
N THR A 236 7.14 9.32 -16.25
CA THR A 236 8.44 8.69 -16.53
C THR A 236 9.17 8.27 -15.25
N ALA A 237 9.29 9.18 -14.28
CA ALA A 237 9.99 8.92 -13.03
C ALA A 237 9.34 7.78 -12.24
N TRP A 238 8.02 7.75 -12.20
CA TRP A 238 7.29 6.66 -11.55
C TRP A 238 7.49 5.33 -12.27
N LEU A 239 7.40 5.32 -13.60
CA LEU A 239 7.56 4.10 -14.40
C LEU A 239 8.95 3.50 -14.23
N GLN A 240 9.99 4.32 -14.31
CA GLN A 240 11.36 3.88 -14.08
C GLN A 240 11.54 3.25 -12.69
N ALA A 241 10.99 3.90 -11.65
CA ALA A 241 11.03 3.36 -10.29
C ALA A 241 10.24 2.05 -10.14
N ALA A 242 9.10 1.90 -10.84
CA ALA A 242 8.31 0.67 -10.83
C ALA A 242 8.97 -0.46 -11.63
N ALA A 243 9.62 -0.14 -12.76
CA ALA A 243 10.32 -1.11 -13.61
C ALA A 243 11.62 -1.64 -12.97
N ALA A 244 12.23 -0.85 -12.07
CA ALA A 244 13.39 -1.28 -11.29
C ALA A 244 13.03 -2.28 -10.17
N LYS A 245 11.74 -2.49 -9.88
CA LYS A 245 11.27 -3.41 -8.83
C LYS A 245 10.99 -4.79 -9.42
N ALA A 246 11.16 -5.80 -8.58
CA ALA A 246 10.55 -7.11 -8.81
C ALA A 246 9.14 -7.14 -8.20
N PRO A 247 8.23 -8.01 -8.69
CA PRO A 247 7.00 -8.29 -7.97
C PRO A 247 7.28 -8.73 -6.53
N ALA A 248 6.36 -8.43 -5.63
CA ALA A 248 6.52 -8.76 -4.22
C ALA A 248 6.75 -10.28 -4.02
N ASN A 249 7.60 -10.62 -3.03
CA ASN A 249 7.80 -12.01 -2.66
C ASN A 249 6.47 -12.69 -2.30
N GLY A 250 6.30 -13.93 -2.73
CA GLY A 250 5.06 -14.69 -2.55
C GLY A 250 3.99 -14.42 -3.60
N THR A 251 4.19 -13.49 -4.55
CA THR A 251 3.29 -13.34 -5.71
C THR A 251 3.31 -14.62 -6.54
N VAL A 252 2.12 -15.15 -6.84
CA VAL A 252 1.97 -16.32 -7.73
C VAL A 252 1.76 -15.83 -9.14
N VAL A 253 2.58 -16.34 -10.06
CA VAL A 253 2.54 -15.94 -11.47
C VAL A 253 2.46 -17.15 -12.40
N LEU A 254 1.89 -16.91 -13.58
CA LEU A 254 1.81 -17.87 -14.68
C LEU A 254 2.10 -17.16 -16.00
N ASP A 255 2.41 -17.94 -17.03
CA ASP A 255 2.55 -17.42 -18.39
C ASP A 255 1.21 -16.91 -18.92
N GLN A 256 1.12 -15.61 -19.23
CA GLN A 256 -0.09 -14.99 -19.76
C GLN A 256 -0.55 -15.60 -21.08
N SER A 257 0.36 -16.13 -21.90
CA SER A 257 0.02 -16.78 -23.16
C SER A 257 -0.61 -18.18 -22.99
N GLY A 258 -0.46 -18.79 -21.80
CA GLY A 258 -0.88 -20.15 -21.52
C GLY A 258 -0.04 -21.23 -22.20
N LYS A 259 1.08 -20.89 -22.84
CA LYS A 259 1.99 -21.86 -23.47
C LYS A 259 2.77 -22.66 -22.43
N ASP A 260 3.12 -22.02 -21.31
CA ASP A 260 3.67 -22.68 -20.14
C ASP A 260 2.54 -22.92 -19.12
N PRO A 261 2.14 -24.18 -18.86
CA PRO A 261 1.08 -24.51 -17.92
C PRO A 261 1.54 -24.40 -16.45
N ASN A 262 2.82 -24.18 -16.21
CA ASN A 262 3.40 -24.17 -14.88
C ASN A 262 3.05 -22.88 -14.12
N ARG A 263 3.11 -22.99 -12.80
CA ARG A 263 2.94 -21.87 -11.88
C ARG A 263 4.22 -21.63 -11.11
N TYR A 264 4.43 -20.38 -10.76
CA TYR A 264 5.65 -19.94 -10.10
C TYR A 264 5.32 -19.02 -8.95
N VAL A 265 6.12 -19.06 -7.89
CA VAL A 265 6.12 -18.06 -6.84
C VAL A 265 7.34 -17.16 -6.98
N ILE A 266 7.15 -15.87 -6.82
CA ILE A 266 8.26 -14.90 -6.88
C ILE A 266 8.97 -14.85 -5.53
N VAL A 267 10.29 -14.99 -5.59
CA VAL A 267 11.20 -14.83 -4.45
C VAL A 267 12.40 -14.01 -4.89
N ASN A 268 12.54 -12.80 -4.36
CA ASN A 268 13.62 -11.86 -4.71
C ASN A 268 13.81 -11.69 -6.23
N GLY A 269 12.70 -11.59 -6.98
CA GLY A 269 12.70 -11.42 -8.43
C GLY A 269 13.06 -12.66 -9.24
N THR A 270 13.17 -13.82 -8.60
CA THR A 270 13.30 -15.14 -9.23
C THR A 270 11.91 -15.80 -9.26
N ALA A 271 11.53 -16.38 -10.38
CA ALA A 271 10.32 -17.19 -10.49
C ALA A 271 10.67 -18.65 -10.14
N VAL A 272 10.18 -19.12 -9.00
CA VAL A 272 10.43 -20.46 -8.47
C VAL A 272 9.24 -21.34 -8.80
N HIS A 273 9.46 -22.43 -9.55
CA HIS A 273 8.42 -23.35 -9.98
C HIS A 273 7.68 -23.99 -8.79
N ILE A 274 6.36 -24.04 -8.87
CA ILE A 274 5.47 -24.72 -7.92
C ILE A 274 5.03 -26.05 -8.55
N SER A 275 5.35 -27.16 -7.93
CA SER A 275 4.90 -28.46 -8.42
C SER A 275 3.41 -28.68 -8.18
N ALA A 276 2.78 -29.52 -8.98
CA ALA A 276 1.35 -29.81 -8.86
C ALA A 276 0.95 -30.34 -7.46
N PRO A 277 1.72 -31.25 -6.82
CA PRO A 277 1.42 -31.67 -5.45
C PRO A 277 1.48 -30.55 -4.42
N GLU A 278 2.36 -29.55 -4.61
CA GLU A 278 2.54 -28.45 -3.66
C GLU A 278 1.51 -27.35 -3.84
N TRP A 279 0.86 -27.29 -4.98
CA TRP A 279 -0.11 -26.23 -5.32
C TRP A 279 -1.17 -26.08 -4.22
N THR A 280 -1.86 -27.14 -3.87
CA THR A 280 -2.88 -27.14 -2.82
C THR A 280 -2.27 -27.36 -1.43
N ALA A 281 -1.27 -28.26 -1.31
CA ALA A 281 -0.68 -28.61 -0.02
C ALA A 281 -0.05 -27.41 0.70
N ASN A 282 0.49 -26.44 -0.04
CA ASN A 282 1.16 -25.26 0.51
C ASN A 282 0.30 -23.99 0.40
N GLY A 283 -0.99 -24.11 0.04
CA GLY A 283 -1.95 -23.02 -0.01
C GLY A 283 -1.66 -21.99 -1.12
N TYR A 284 -0.96 -22.37 -2.17
CA TYR A 284 -0.75 -21.48 -3.31
C TYR A 284 -2.05 -21.26 -4.10
N ASP A 285 -2.94 -22.24 -4.13
CA ASP A 285 -4.28 -22.20 -4.73
C ASP A 285 -5.22 -21.17 -4.10
N GLN A 286 -4.90 -20.68 -2.91
CA GLN A 286 -5.64 -19.63 -2.20
C GLN A 286 -5.16 -18.22 -2.58
N ARG A 287 -4.09 -18.11 -3.36
CA ARG A 287 -3.52 -16.82 -3.78
C ARG A 287 -4.02 -16.43 -5.16
N ALA A 288 -4.14 -15.12 -5.40
CA ALA A 288 -4.44 -14.64 -6.74
C ALA A 288 -3.28 -14.98 -7.69
N GLU A 289 -3.62 -15.65 -8.81
CA GLU A 289 -2.68 -15.93 -9.89
C GLU A 289 -2.61 -14.70 -10.81
N MET A 290 -1.41 -14.30 -11.20
CA MET A 290 -1.20 -13.16 -12.08
C MET A 290 -0.48 -13.59 -13.35
N GLY A 291 -1.12 -13.30 -14.50
CA GLY A 291 -0.50 -13.53 -15.82
C GLY A 291 0.63 -12.53 -16.04
N VAL A 292 1.82 -13.02 -16.41
CA VAL A 292 2.99 -12.21 -16.72
C VAL A 292 3.45 -12.42 -18.16
N PRO A 293 4.21 -11.48 -18.76
CA PRO A 293 4.78 -11.67 -20.09
C PRO A 293 5.64 -12.93 -20.15
N THR A 294 5.48 -13.72 -21.21
CA THR A 294 6.21 -14.99 -21.43
C THR A 294 7.72 -14.78 -21.36
N SER A 295 8.22 -13.75 -22.04
CA SER A 295 9.66 -13.43 -22.07
C SER A 295 10.18 -13.04 -20.68
N TRP A 296 9.40 -12.29 -19.91
CA TRP A 296 9.76 -11.91 -18.54
C TRP A 296 9.79 -13.15 -17.62
N LEU A 297 8.79 -14.03 -17.73
CA LEU A 297 8.72 -15.24 -16.91
C LEU A 297 9.92 -16.15 -17.19
N ALA A 298 10.25 -16.37 -18.46
CA ALA A 298 11.41 -17.17 -18.84
C ALA A 298 12.72 -16.60 -18.25
N ALA A 299 12.89 -15.28 -18.34
CA ALA A 299 14.06 -14.61 -17.76
C ALA A 299 14.09 -14.70 -16.23
N ALA A 300 12.94 -14.55 -15.56
CA ALA A 300 12.85 -14.68 -14.11
C ALA A 300 13.07 -16.12 -13.61
N ALA A 301 12.59 -17.12 -14.34
CA ALA A 301 12.78 -18.53 -14.01
C ALA A 301 14.23 -19.01 -14.25
N ALA A 302 14.94 -18.39 -15.18
CA ALA A 302 16.36 -18.67 -15.42
C ALA A 302 17.29 -18.11 -14.34
N LYS A 303 16.81 -17.16 -13.51
CA LYS A 303 17.60 -16.57 -12.41
C LYS A 303 17.81 -17.58 -11.28
N GLN A 304 18.94 -17.45 -10.62
CA GLN A 304 19.18 -18.10 -9.33
C GLN A 304 18.78 -17.14 -8.21
N LEU A 305 18.32 -17.70 -7.08
CA LEU A 305 18.12 -16.88 -5.89
C LEU A 305 19.44 -16.23 -5.47
N VAL A 306 19.33 -14.99 -5.05
CA VAL A 306 20.48 -14.18 -4.62
C VAL A 306 21.22 -14.89 -3.49
N ASN A 307 22.55 -14.88 -3.54
CA ASN A 307 23.39 -15.41 -2.48
C ASN A 307 23.06 -14.75 -1.14
N GLY A 308 22.99 -15.57 -0.09
CA GLY A 308 22.61 -15.11 1.23
C GLY A 308 21.10 -15.04 1.50
N THR A 309 20.25 -15.34 0.52
CA THR A 309 18.79 -15.51 0.77
C THR A 309 18.58 -16.69 1.70
N ILE A 310 17.79 -16.48 2.74
CA ILE A 310 17.43 -17.51 3.71
C ILE A 310 16.10 -18.11 3.29
N VAL A 311 16.06 -19.43 3.13
CA VAL A 311 14.87 -20.14 2.63
C VAL A 311 14.53 -21.36 3.48
N LYS A 312 13.24 -21.70 3.48
CA LYS A 312 12.72 -23.00 3.93
C LYS A 312 11.56 -23.43 3.05
N SER A 313 11.16 -24.69 3.13
CA SER A 313 9.85 -25.11 2.58
C SER A 313 8.74 -24.93 3.61
N ALA A 314 7.47 -24.96 3.15
CA ALA A 314 6.34 -24.96 4.07
C ALA A 314 6.23 -26.26 4.88
N ALA A 315 6.65 -27.40 4.27
CA ALA A 315 6.51 -28.75 4.85
C ALA A 315 7.69 -29.16 5.74
N ASP A 316 8.89 -28.54 5.58
CA ASP A 316 10.11 -28.90 6.31
C ASP A 316 10.64 -27.67 7.08
N PRO A 317 10.84 -27.76 8.41
CA PRO A 317 11.37 -26.67 9.21
C PRO A 317 12.86 -26.38 8.95
N THR A 318 13.57 -27.24 8.21
CA THR A 318 14.99 -27.05 7.91
C THR A 318 15.22 -25.72 7.17
N VAL A 319 16.15 -24.92 7.68
CA VAL A 319 16.51 -23.61 7.11
C VAL A 319 17.78 -23.75 6.30
N TYR A 320 17.80 -23.08 5.16
CA TYR A 320 18.93 -23.05 4.24
C TYR A 320 19.33 -21.63 3.89
N VAL A 321 20.61 -21.43 3.55
CA VAL A 321 21.10 -20.23 2.90
C VAL A 321 21.47 -20.53 1.46
N MET A 322 21.09 -19.66 0.54
CA MET A 322 21.43 -19.80 -0.88
C MET A 322 22.86 -19.35 -1.16
N ALA A 323 23.60 -20.15 -1.87
CA ALA A 323 24.95 -19.84 -2.34
C ALA A 323 25.18 -20.40 -3.74
N GLY A 324 25.36 -19.55 -4.76
CA GLY A 324 25.56 -19.97 -6.14
C GLY A 324 24.52 -20.98 -6.65
N GLY A 325 23.26 -20.75 -6.31
CA GLY A 325 22.13 -21.62 -6.66
C GLY A 325 22.04 -22.92 -5.87
N LYS A 326 22.98 -23.22 -4.95
CA LYS A 326 22.91 -24.34 -4.02
C LYS A 326 22.22 -23.86 -2.72
N ALA A 327 21.30 -24.67 -2.21
CA ALA A 327 20.77 -24.50 -0.85
C ALA A 327 21.68 -25.21 0.17
N VAL A 328 22.30 -24.45 1.04
CA VAL A 328 23.20 -24.97 2.08
C VAL A 328 22.47 -24.97 3.41
N THR A 329 22.35 -26.12 4.04
CA THR A 329 21.67 -26.28 5.34
C THR A 329 22.35 -25.47 6.42
N LEU A 330 21.56 -24.73 7.21
CA LEU A 330 22.02 -24.04 8.41
C LEU A 330 21.71 -24.88 9.65
N SER A 331 22.75 -25.09 10.49
CA SER A 331 22.50 -25.59 11.84
C SER A 331 21.76 -24.55 12.68
N TYR A 332 21.08 -24.94 13.74
CA TYR A 332 20.44 -23.99 14.65
C TYR A 332 21.46 -23.02 15.26
N ALA A 333 22.65 -23.52 15.57
CA ALA A 333 23.75 -22.69 16.10
C ALA A 333 24.23 -21.66 15.09
N ASP A 334 24.37 -22.03 13.81
CA ASP A 334 24.73 -21.09 12.75
C ASP A 334 23.60 -20.10 12.48
N PHE A 335 22.36 -20.58 12.43
CA PHE A 335 21.19 -19.73 12.18
C PHE A 335 21.09 -18.58 13.17
N THR A 336 21.26 -18.87 14.47
CA THR A 336 21.20 -17.86 15.54
C THR A 336 22.53 -17.13 15.74
N GLY A 337 23.66 -17.87 15.77
CA GLY A 337 24.97 -17.32 16.07
C GLY A 337 25.52 -16.38 15.00
N LEU A 338 25.14 -16.59 13.73
CA LEU A 338 25.55 -15.78 12.58
C LEU A 338 24.54 -14.68 12.22
N GLY A 339 23.46 -14.54 13.00
CA GLY A 339 22.43 -13.52 12.79
C GLY A 339 21.56 -13.74 11.57
N TYR A 340 21.48 -14.97 11.07
CA TYR A 340 20.54 -15.32 9.98
C TYR A 340 19.09 -15.24 10.44
N ASP A 341 18.81 -15.47 11.72
CA ASP A 341 17.51 -15.32 12.37
C ASP A 341 16.93 -13.90 12.28
N LYS A 342 17.78 -12.90 12.03
CA LYS A 342 17.40 -11.47 11.86
C LYS A 342 17.12 -11.09 10.41
N ARG A 343 17.32 -12.00 9.47
CA ARG A 343 17.09 -11.77 8.03
C ARG A 343 15.71 -12.27 7.62
N PRO A 344 15.10 -11.71 6.56
CA PRO A 344 13.88 -12.27 5.99
C PRO A 344 14.06 -13.76 5.66
N LEU A 345 13.10 -14.56 6.10
CA LEU A 345 13.02 -15.99 5.81
C LEU A 345 11.95 -16.21 4.74
N GLU A 346 12.38 -16.63 3.56
CA GLU A 346 11.49 -16.85 2.43
C GLU A 346 10.99 -18.30 2.40
N VAL A 347 9.70 -18.49 2.10
CA VAL A 347 9.13 -19.82 1.92
C VAL A 347 9.09 -20.14 0.44
N VAL A 348 9.77 -21.22 0.07
CA VAL A 348 9.86 -21.70 -1.32
C VAL A 348 9.25 -23.10 -1.48
N PRO A 349 8.86 -23.51 -2.71
CA PRO A 349 8.46 -24.89 -2.99
C PRO A 349 9.51 -25.90 -2.57
N GLY A 350 9.08 -26.98 -1.89
CA GLY A 350 9.98 -28.00 -1.32
C GLY A 350 10.69 -28.80 -2.38
N GLU A 351 10.04 -29.19 -3.47
CA GLU A 351 10.69 -29.91 -4.57
C GLU A 351 11.82 -29.09 -5.19
N TRP A 352 11.56 -27.80 -5.42
CA TRP A 352 12.61 -26.90 -5.90
C TRP A 352 13.76 -26.78 -4.88
N LEU A 353 13.44 -26.65 -3.58
CA LEU A 353 14.44 -26.55 -2.51
C LEU A 353 15.28 -27.81 -2.40
N HIS A 354 14.66 -28.98 -2.46
CA HIS A 354 15.37 -30.26 -2.44
C HIS A 354 16.31 -30.39 -3.64
N ALA A 355 15.87 -29.99 -4.85
CA ALA A 355 16.73 -29.97 -6.02
C ALA A 355 17.92 -29.01 -5.87
N ALA A 356 17.70 -27.83 -5.27
CA ALA A 356 18.76 -26.88 -4.97
C ALA A 356 19.74 -27.42 -3.90
N ALA A 357 19.24 -28.10 -2.87
CA ALA A 357 20.05 -28.71 -1.82
C ALA A 357 20.88 -29.90 -2.34
N ALA A 358 20.35 -30.68 -3.27
CA ALA A 358 21.02 -31.83 -3.86
C ALA A 358 22.19 -31.48 -4.77
N ARG A 359 22.36 -30.22 -5.18
CA ARG A 359 23.52 -29.80 -5.97
C ARG A 359 24.82 -30.10 -5.21
N THR A 360 25.81 -30.63 -5.89
CA THR A 360 27.09 -31.04 -5.27
C THR A 360 27.90 -29.84 -4.76
N ALA A 361 27.85 -28.73 -5.50
CA ALA A 361 28.56 -27.49 -5.16
C ALA A 361 27.77 -26.27 -5.61
N PRO A 362 28.07 -25.09 -5.04
CA PRO A 362 27.65 -23.82 -5.63
C PRO A 362 28.19 -23.66 -7.06
N ALA A 363 27.57 -22.78 -7.84
CA ALA A 363 28.04 -22.50 -9.20
C ALA A 363 29.47 -21.93 -9.20
N ASP A 364 30.22 -22.21 -10.27
CA ASP A 364 31.55 -21.67 -10.46
C ASP A 364 31.53 -20.12 -10.41
N GLY A 365 32.57 -19.54 -9.86
CA GLY A 365 32.66 -18.11 -9.61
C GLY A 365 32.02 -17.67 -8.29
N THR A 366 31.24 -18.52 -7.60
CA THR A 366 30.67 -18.17 -6.30
C THR A 366 31.79 -17.95 -5.29
N MET A 367 31.80 -16.79 -4.66
CA MET A 367 32.69 -16.50 -3.53
C MET A 367 32.03 -16.91 -2.22
N VAL A 368 32.78 -17.59 -1.36
CA VAL A 368 32.34 -18.06 -0.06
C VAL A 368 33.37 -17.68 1.00
N LEU A 369 32.87 -17.26 2.16
CA LEU A 369 33.65 -16.93 3.33
C LEU A 369 33.07 -17.72 4.52
N ALA A 370 33.91 -18.49 5.18
CA ALA A 370 33.50 -19.12 6.44
C ALA A 370 33.64 -18.11 7.58
N GLN A 371 32.64 -18.07 8.47
CA GLN A 371 32.74 -17.18 9.61
C GLN A 371 33.91 -17.60 10.53
N GLY A 372 34.72 -16.60 10.88
CA GLY A 372 35.92 -16.83 11.70
C GLY A 372 37.15 -17.24 10.91
N ASP A 373 37.03 -17.46 9.58
CA ASP A 373 38.15 -17.68 8.69
C ASP A 373 38.24 -16.46 7.74
N PRO A 374 39.34 -15.69 7.74
CA PRO A 374 39.50 -14.54 6.86
C PRO A 374 39.70 -14.93 5.40
N THR A 375 39.86 -16.21 5.10
CA THR A 375 40.14 -16.68 3.74
C THR A 375 38.87 -16.62 2.89
N VAL A 376 38.93 -15.86 1.79
CA VAL A 376 37.89 -15.87 0.76
C VAL A 376 38.19 -17.03 -0.21
N TRP A 377 37.17 -17.83 -0.45
CA TRP A 377 37.24 -18.96 -1.35
C TRP A 377 36.40 -18.70 -2.59
N GLN A 378 36.87 -19.07 -3.76
CA GLN A 378 36.07 -19.11 -4.99
C GLN A 378 35.80 -20.56 -5.39
N VAL A 379 34.56 -20.83 -5.79
CA VAL A 379 34.21 -22.14 -6.37
C VAL A 379 34.69 -22.18 -7.82
N THR A 380 35.41 -23.23 -8.18
CA THR A 380 35.92 -23.48 -9.54
C THR A 380 35.91 -24.97 -9.80
N GLY A 381 35.25 -25.42 -10.86
CA GLY A 381 35.10 -26.85 -11.17
C GLY A 381 34.47 -27.66 -10.02
N GLY A 382 33.51 -27.05 -9.30
CA GLY A 382 32.86 -27.62 -8.15
C GLY A 382 33.72 -27.75 -6.88
N LYS A 383 34.93 -27.17 -6.86
CA LYS A 383 35.82 -27.19 -5.72
C LYS A 383 36.12 -25.79 -5.23
N LYS A 384 36.37 -25.65 -3.92
CA LYS A 384 36.81 -24.37 -3.35
C LYS A 384 38.31 -24.13 -3.62
N ARG A 385 38.68 -22.94 -4.08
CA ARG A 385 40.06 -22.43 -4.24
C ARG A 385 40.22 -21.18 -3.39
N ALA A 386 41.26 -21.14 -2.56
CA ALA A 386 41.56 -19.92 -1.83
C ALA A 386 41.94 -18.81 -2.81
N MET A 387 41.40 -17.63 -2.60
CA MET A 387 41.80 -16.44 -3.36
C MET A 387 42.97 -15.74 -2.68
N THR A 388 43.88 -15.23 -3.48
CA THR A 388 44.95 -14.37 -2.99
C THR A 388 44.42 -12.94 -2.78
N GLU A 389 45.09 -12.16 -1.93
CA GLU A 389 44.75 -10.75 -1.70
C GLU A 389 44.72 -9.93 -2.99
N ALA A 390 45.63 -10.22 -3.92
CA ALA A 390 45.71 -9.57 -5.23
C ALA A 390 44.53 -9.89 -6.17
N GLU A 391 43.88 -11.04 -5.99
CA GLU A 391 42.69 -11.44 -6.78
C GLU A 391 41.40 -10.86 -6.19
N PHE A 392 41.44 -10.46 -4.91
CA PHE A 392 40.24 -9.97 -4.20
C PHE A 392 40.15 -8.44 -4.19
N GLY A 393 41.27 -7.73 -4.28
CA GLY A 393 41.37 -6.26 -4.32
C GLY A 393 41.23 -5.76 -5.72
#